data_3fc7cea88d0b72a59fbc4faac44523b9
#
_entry.id   3fc7cea88d0b72a59fbc4faac44523b9
#
_cell.length_a   1.000
_cell.length_b   1.000
_cell.length_c   1.000
_cell.angle_alpha   90.00
_cell.angle_beta   90.00
_cell.angle_gamma   90.00
#
_symmetry.space_group_name_H-M   'P 1'
#
loop_
_entity.id
_entity.type
_entity.pdbx_description
1 polymer ?
#
loop_
_entity_poly.entity_id
_entity_poly.type
_entity_poly.pdbx_seq_one_letter_code
_entity_poly.pdbx_strand_id
1 'polypeptide(L)'
;MAAKESKGSHPGKHRQDAGQPGRSIGSAVNAAINQGFVVGREVLVGTIPGLVVGYNIASFGRFVGSAYPLVVRTALGVTKCAMDEVILA
;
A
#
# COMPACT_ATOMS: atom_id res chain seq x y z
N MET A 1 13.26 11.61 -26.74
CA MET A 1 12.95 11.61 -26.36
C MET A 1 12.46 11.37 -25.85
N ALA A 2 12.74 11.27 -26.24
CA ALA A 2 12.27 11.11 -25.73
C ALA A 2 11.79 10.87 -25.14
N ALA A 3 12.08 10.67 -25.61
CA ALA A 3 11.63 10.53 -25.00
C ALA A 3 11.26 10.31 -24.36
N LYS A 4 11.53 10.14 -24.79
CA LYS A 4 11.28 10.05 -24.15
C LYS A 4 10.80 9.80 -23.48
N GLU A 5 11.25 9.70 -23.83
CA GLU A 5 10.88 9.57 -23.18
C GLU A 5 10.29 9.36 -22.53
N SER A 6 10.82 9.30 -23.32
CA SER A 6 10.34 9.21 -22.58
C SER A 6 9.94 8.94 -21.98
N LYS A 7 10.09 8.81 -22.31
CA LYS A 7 9.80 8.70 -21.61
C LYS A 7 9.36 8.54 -20.86
N GLY A 8 10.04 8.38 -21.76
CA GLY A 8 9.70 8.41 -21.03
C GLY A 8 9.52 8.27 -20.23
N SER A 9 9.89 8.19 -20.63
CA SER A 9 9.79 8.29 -19.83
C SER A 9 9.76 8.31 -19.04
N HIS A 10 9.93 8.18 -19.20
CA HIS A 10 9.95 8.36 -18.29
C HIS A 10 9.79 8.47 -17.60
N PRO A 11 9.89 8.45 -18.42
CA PRO A 11 9.90 8.70 -17.57
C PRO A 11 9.77 8.77 -16.62
N GLY A 12 10.04 8.56 -17.06
CA GLY A 12 9.97 8.82 -16.14
C GLY A 12 9.97 8.77 -15.26
N LYS A 13 10.09 8.78 -15.26
CA LYS A 13 10.20 8.85 -14.38
C LYS A 13 10.15 8.94 -13.49
N HIS A 14 10.46 8.76 -13.63
CA HIS A 14 10.56 8.88 -12.60
C HIS A 14 10.57 8.91 -11.71
N ARG A 15 10.66 8.91 -11.75
CA ARG A 15 10.88 8.83 -10.77
C ARG A 15 10.78 8.99 -9.78
N GLN A 16 10.85 8.73 -9.45
CA GLN A 16 10.86 8.62 -8.35
C GLN A 16 10.80 8.44 -7.34
N ASP A 17 10.83 8.04 -7.18
CA ASP A 17 10.62 7.48 -6.14
C ASP A 17 11.07 7.57 -5.02
N ALA A 18 10.98 7.85 -4.61
CA ALA A 18 11.51 7.85 -3.53
C ALA A 18 11.30 7.28 -2.38
N GLY A 19 11.41 7.29 -1.77
CA GLY A 19 11.30 6.71 -0.65
C GLY A 19 11.83 5.48 -0.46
N GLN A 20 11.89 5.48 -1.10
CA GLN A 20 12.23 4.65 -1.34
C GLN A 20 12.44 4.20 -1.99
N PRO A 21 13.16 4.16 -2.24
CA PRO A 21 12.74 4.58 -3.36
C PRO A 21 11.45 4.21 -3.60
N GLY A 22 11.06 4.98 -3.57
CA GLY A 22 10.17 4.83 -3.53
C GLY A 22 9.06 4.46 -4.25
N ARG A 23 8.35 3.69 -3.71
CA ARG A 23 7.03 3.31 -4.14
C ARG A 23 6.06 4.43 -3.79
N SER A 24 5.21 4.82 -4.72
CA SER A 24 4.18 5.80 -4.43
C SER A 24 3.05 5.16 -3.62
N ILE A 25 2.25 6.00 -2.99
CA ILE A 25 1.07 5.54 -2.25
C ILE A 25 0.09 4.86 -3.22
N GLY A 26 -0.14 5.46 -4.39
CA GLY A 26 -1.03 4.87 -5.40
C GLY A 26 -0.56 3.50 -5.85
N SER A 27 0.73 3.32 -6.08
CA SER A 27 1.30 2.02 -6.41
C SER A 27 1.08 1.00 -5.31
N ALA A 28 1.28 1.40 -4.06
CA ALA A 28 1.11 0.50 -2.92
C ALA A 28 -0.34 0.07 -2.77
N VAL A 29 -1.27 1.00 -2.92
CA VAL A 29 -2.71 0.70 -2.85
C VAL A 29 -3.11 -0.22 -4.00
N ASN A 30 -2.65 0.07 -5.21
CA ASN A 30 -2.96 -0.78 -6.36
C ASN A 30 -2.41 -2.19 -6.19
N ALA A 31 -1.21 -2.33 -5.65
CA ALA A 31 -0.62 -3.64 -5.37
C ALA A 31 -1.48 -4.40 -4.34
N ALA A 32 -1.96 -3.72 -3.32
CA ALA A 32 -2.81 -4.33 -2.32
C ALA A 32 -4.12 -4.83 -2.94
N ILE A 33 -4.77 -4.01 -3.75
CA ILE A 33 -6.01 -4.38 -4.44
C ILE A 33 -5.77 -5.58 -5.34
N ASN A 34 -4.69 -5.56 -6.11
CA ASN A 34 -4.37 -6.63 -7.06
C ASN A 34 -4.09 -7.95 -6.35
N GLN A 35 -3.64 -7.91 -5.12
CA GLN A 35 -3.40 -9.12 -4.32
C GLN A 35 -4.62 -9.58 -3.55
N GLY A 36 -5.76 -8.89 -3.69
CA GLY A 36 -7.01 -9.30 -3.09
C GLY A 36 -7.34 -8.63 -1.77
N PHE A 37 -6.54 -7.66 -1.33
CA PHE A 37 -6.81 -6.91 -0.11
C PHE A 37 -7.79 -5.77 -0.41
N VAL A 38 -9.03 -6.15 -0.72
CA VAL A 38 -10.08 -5.18 -1.01
C VAL A 38 -10.89 -4.89 0.24
N VAL A 39 -11.53 -3.72 0.27
CA VAL A 39 -12.38 -3.32 1.41
C VAL A 39 -13.47 -4.36 1.59
N GLY A 40 -13.65 -4.82 2.83
CA GLY A 40 -14.60 -5.87 3.19
C GLY A 40 -13.98 -7.27 3.21
N ARG A 41 -12.71 -7.43 2.80
CA ARG A 41 -12.05 -8.73 2.80
C ARG A 41 -11.62 -9.11 4.20
N GLU A 42 -11.89 -10.34 4.59
CA GLU A 42 -11.41 -10.89 5.86
C GLU A 42 -9.95 -11.27 5.75
N VAL A 43 -9.19 -10.95 6.77
CA VAL A 43 -7.75 -11.15 6.79
C VAL A 43 -7.31 -11.59 8.18
N LEU A 44 -6.05 -12.01 8.27
CA LEU A 44 -5.38 -12.24 9.55
C LEU A 44 -4.18 -11.30 9.65
N VAL A 45 -4.11 -10.58 10.75
CA VAL A 45 -2.93 -9.77 11.09
C VAL A 45 -2.16 -10.61 12.11
N GLY A 46 -1.14 -11.32 11.62
CA GLY A 46 -0.55 -12.38 12.42
C GLY A 46 -1.60 -13.46 12.63
N THR A 47 -2.00 -13.68 13.88
CA THR A 47 -3.06 -14.63 14.23
C THR A 47 -4.39 -13.97 14.54
N ILE A 48 -4.47 -12.64 14.41
CA ILE A 48 -5.65 -11.86 14.82
C ILE A 48 -6.57 -11.65 13.62
N PRO A 49 -7.83 -12.11 13.69
CA PRO A 49 -8.77 -11.86 12.60
C PRO A 49 -9.06 -10.38 12.46
N GLY A 50 -9.19 -9.93 11.22
CA GLY A 50 -9.49 -8.55 10.92
C GLY A 50 -10.24 -8.41 9.62
N LEU A 51 -10.57 -7.18 9.30
CA LEU A 51 -11.31 -6.81 8.11
C LEU A 51 -10.64 -5.60 7.48
N VAL A 52 -10.36 -5.67 6.19
CA VAL A 52 -9.85 -4.50 5.46
C VAL A 52 -10.97 -3.47 5.40
N VAL A 53 -10.73 -2.28 5.94
CA VAL A 53 -11.74 -1.22 5.98
C VAL A 53 -11.35 -0.01 5.15
N GLY A 54 -10.12 0.03 4.63
CA GLY A 54 -9.69 1.14 3.80
C GLY A 54 -8.22 1.03 3.46
N TYR A 55 -7.71 2.13 2.89
CA TYR A 55 -6.30 2.23 2.51
C TYR A 55 -5.69 3.46 3.15
N ASN A 56 -4.43 3.34 3.52
CA ASN A 56 -3.71 4.42 4.20
C ASN A 56 -3.05 5.30 3.14
N ILE A 57 -3.42 6.57 3.11
CA ILE A 57 -2.88 7.54 2.16
C ILE A 57 -1.98 8.57 2.82
N ALA A 58 -1.56 8.31 4.05
CA ALA A 58 -0.65 9.22 4.75
C ALA A 58 0.66 9.32 4.00
N SER A 59 1.13 10.54 3.78
CA SER A 59 2.33 10.79 2.99
C SER A 59 3.57 11.03 3.84
N PHE A 60 3.42 11.06 5.15
CA PHE A 60 4.54 11.29 6.06
C PHE A 60 4.26 10.59 7.39
N GLY A 61 5.26 10.55 8.23
CA GLY A 61 5.15 9.92 9.52
C GLY A 61 5.63 8.48 9.48
N ARG A 62 5.46 7.80 10.61
CA ARG A 62 5.98 6.45 10.80
C ARG A 62 5.25 5.41 9.94
N PHE A 63 3.95 5.60 9.77
CA PHE A 63 3.11 4.64 9.06
C PHE A 63 2.59 5.29 7.77
N VAL A 64 3.52 5.56 6.84
CA VAL A 64 3.14 6.12 5.54
C VAL A 64 2.45 5.07 4.69
N GLY A 65 1.54 5.50 3.81
CA GLY A 65 0.77 4.61 2.96
C GLY A 65 1.61 3.81 1.97
N SER A 66 2.77 4.33 1.57
CA SER A 66 3.64 3.61 0.64
C SER A 66 4.22 2.34 1.25
N ALA A 67 4.39 2.30 2.57
CA ALA A 67 4.93 1.13 3.27
C ALA A 67 3.85 0.37 4.03
N TYR A 68 2.79 1.05 4.48
CA TYR A 68 1.70 0.48 5.27
C TYR A 68 0.37 0.82 4.60
N PRO A 69 0.07 0.22 3.43
CA PRO A 69 -1.08 0.64 2.62
C PRO A 69 -2.44 0.20 3.16
N LEU A 70 -2.49 -0.78 4.06
CA LEU A 70 -3.75 -1.34 4.50
C LEU A 70 -4.21 -0.72 5.81
N VAL A 71 -5.51 -0.49 5.91
CA VAL A 71 -6.18 -0.15 7.17
C VAL A 71 -7.07 -1.32 7.51
N VAL A 72 -6.81 -1.94 8.66
CA VAL A 72 -7.49 -3.17 9.07
C VAL A 72 -8.12 -2.96 10.43
N ARG A 73 -9.37 -3.36 10.55
CA ARG A 73 -10.09 -3.33 11.83
C ARG A 73 -10.08 -4.73 12.45
N THR A 74 -9.67 -4.79 13.71
CA THR A 74 -9.67 -6.03 14.49
C THR A 74 -10.45 -5.79 15.78
N ALA A 75 -10.59 -6.82 16.59
CA ALA A 75 -11.18 -6.68 17.92
C ALA A 75 -10.38 -5.74 18.82
N LEU A 76 -9.10 -5.52 18.51
CA LEU A 76 -8.24 -4.63 19.28
C LEU A 76 -8.26 -3.18 18.78
N GLY A 77 -8.96 -2.92 17.69
CA GLY A 77 -9.05 -1.59 17.11
C GLY A 77 -8.60 -1.56 15.66
N VAL A 78 -8.42 -0.36 15.13
CA VAL A 78 -8.01 -0.13 13.74
C VAL A 78 -6.51 0.08 13.70
N THR A 79 -5.84 -0.58 12.78
CA THR A 79 -4.39 -0.49 12.63
C THR A 79 -4.00 -0.35 11.17
N LYS A 80 -2.84 0.23 10.94
CA LYS A 80 -2.23 0.36 9.61
C LYS A 80 -1.22 -0.77 9.46
N CYS A 81 -1.31 -1.49 8.34
CA CYS A 81 -0.50 -2.68 8.14
C CYS A 81 0.25 -2.62 6.82
N ALA A 82 1.47 -3.16 6.83
CA ALA A 82 2.18 -3.49 5.61
C ALA A 82 1.58 -4.77 5.04
N MET A 83 1.77 -4.98 3.73
CA MET A 83 1.14 -6.14 3.08
C MET A 83 1.71 -7.47 3.56
N ASP A 84 2.97 -7.47 3.99
CA ASP A 84 3.59 -8.70 4.50
C ASP A 84 3.21 -9.02 5.95
N GLU A 85 2.46 -8.14 6.60
CA GLU A 85 1.94 -8.38 7.96
C GLU A 85 0.57 -9.04 7.95
N VAL A 86 -0.06 -9.15 6.78
CA VAL A 86 -1.46 -9.53 6.66
C VAL A 86 -1.59 -10.65 5.64
N ILE A 87 -2.40 -11.65 5.95
CA ILE A 87 -2.73 -12.69 5.00
C ILE A 87 -4.24 -12.75 4.81
N LEU A 88 -4.66 -13.18 3.63
CA LEU A 88 -6.07 -13.38 3.33
C LEU A 88 -6.60 -14.56 4.16
N ALA A 89 -7.73 -14.33 4.79
CA ALA A 89 -8.35 -15.40 5.58
C ALA A 89 -9.14 -16.35 4.72
#